data_3cb53663af000fd2375e320188a8faa4
#
_entry.id   3cb53663af000fd2375e320188a8faa4
#
_cell.length_a   1.000
_cell.length_b   1.000
_cell.length_c   1.000
_cell.angle_alpha   90.00
_cell.angle_beta   90.00
_cell.angle_gamma   90.00
#
_symmetry.space_group_name_H-M   'P 1'
#
loop_
_entity.id
_entity.type
_entity.pdbx_description
1 polymer ?
#
loop_
_entity_poly.entity_id
_entity_poly.type
_entity_poly.pdbx_seq_one_letter_code
_entity_poly.pdbx_strand_id
1 'polypeptide(L)'
;MARLRILTKLYTALSLDPPSPSASLEKRFLGPFSVRHFGADFPRLQYTIAQKHDALPDNIQVEEFYLQSGAMLGSTQGQCSYSSLNYTHVARTVAARGINVLVHKVAREPGGSRLSLSCNPDLSFDLLDEIAALGAARPLLVAEVDAQLPYIGGSAAVDAGFFDMVLDPPGRSPRLFALPRQPVSDTDFAIGLYASTLVRDGGTLQIGIGSLSDALCHALILRHTRNADYLRLLDALSPGLARSALVGQCGGTAPFADGLYGASEMVNDGFMRLREAGILRRQVIDDVEAMRRINAGHASAEDQARLEANGHWLNGGFYLGSHDLYRWLREMPAAEARGLGMTRISHINELYGGNEVLERLQRRDARFFNTCMMMTALGSAVSDALADGRVVSGVGGQYNFVAMAHALRDGRSILMLRSTRDQGGTTLSNVLWNYGHSTIPRHLRDIAVTEYGIADLRIASDEDCSKAMLAIADARFQVDLASQARLSRKLAKDFQAPAAWANNTPALLRDALLPFRRNGLLPDYPLGCDFSEEEQRLVRALTWLKSATAKKGGKIATVVRALLRGRTGDQAAMQRMGLGTPTGLGERLEARLVALALNRTLS
;
A
#
# COMPACT_ATOMS: atom_id res chain seq x y z
N MET A 1 5.76 -33.92 39.66
CA MET A 1 5.93 -33.90 38.19
C MET A 1 6.21 -32.47 37.77
N ALA A 2 7.43 -32.15 37.37
CA ALA A 2 7.77 -30.86 36.80
C ALA A 2 7.05 -30.72 35.43
N ARG A 3 6.13 -29.77 35.29
CA ARG A 3 5.53 -29.45 33.98
C ARG A 3 6.62 -28.87 33.12
N LEU A 4 7.01 -29.58 32.07
CA LEU A 4 7.90 -29.07 31.04
C LEU A 4 7.21 -27.86 30.39
N ARG A 5 7.70 -26.64 30.63
CA ARG A 5 7.24 -25.42 29.95
C ARG A 5 8.06 -25.30 28.66
N ILE A 6 7.43 -25.52 27.53
CA ILE A 6 8.05 -25.25 26.21
C ILE A 6 7.93 -23.75 25.96
N LEU A 7 9.07 -23.08 25.86
CA LEU A 7 9.12 -21.68 25.41
C LEU A 7 8.98 -21.66 23.90
N THR A 8 7.93 -21.04 23.40
CA THR A 8 7.67 -20.88 21.97
C THR A 8 7.89 -19.43 21.55
N LYS A 9 8.82 -19.21 20.61
CA LYS A 9 8.98 -17.91 19.94
C LYS A 9 8.43 -18.01 18.53
N LEU A 10 7.55 -17.08 18.18
CA LEU A 10 6.98 -16.94 16.86
C LEU A 10 7.57 -15.67 16.22
N TYR A 11 8.19 -15.81 15.05
CA TYR A 11 8.64 -14.71 14.23
C TYR A 11 7.69 -14.57 13.05
N THR A 12 7.10 -13.38 12.88
CA THR A 12 6.13 -13.12 11.83
C THR A 12 6.44 -11.80 11.11
N ALA A 13 6.06 -11.73 9.84
CA ALA A 13 6.14 -10.50 9.07
C ALA A 13 4.94 -9.62 9.39
N LEU A 14 3.84 -9.83 8.70
CA LEU A 14 2.62 -9.04 8.81
C LEU A 14 1.47 -9.97 9.20
N SER A 15 1.05 -9.87 10.46
CA SER A 15 -0.10 -10.62 10.96
C SER A 15 -1.39 -9.87 10.64
N LEU A 16 -2.16 -10.38 9.69
CA LEU A 16 -3.44 -9.79 9.27
C LEU A 16 -4.61 -10.62 9.81
N ASP A 17 -5.55 -9.94 10.44
CA ASP A 17 -6.77 -10.54 10.98
C ASP A 17 -8.00 -9.66 10.65
N PRO A 18 -9.18 -10.26 10.40
CA PRO A 18 -10.40 -9.49 10.17
C PRO A 18 -10.67 -8.46 11.27
N PRO A 19 -11.22 -7.28 10.96
CA PRO A 19 -11.42 -6.24 11.95
C PRO A 19 -12.33 -6.70 13.10
N SER A 20 -12.00 -6.28 14.31
CA SER A 20 -12.77 -6.52 15.53
C SER A 20 -13.41 -5.21 15.98
N PRO A 21 -14.64 -4.89 15.52
CA PRO A 21 -15.28 -3.62 15.85
C PRO A 21 -15.69 -3.57 17.32
N SER A 22 -15.50 -2.40 17.95
CA SER A 22 -15.90 -2.15 19.34
C SER A 22 -17.22 -1.40 19.44
N ALA A 23 -17.42 -0.38 18.59
CA ALA A 23 -18.62 0.46 18.61
C ALA A 23 -19.84 -0.25 17.98
N SER A 24 -21.04 0.04 18.50
CA SER A 24 -22.29 -0.60 18.08
C SER A 24 -22.55 -0.45 16.57
N LEU A 25 -22.45 0.76 16.03
CA LEU A 25 -22.65 1.01 14.59
C LEU A 25 -21.60 0.30 13.73
N GLU A 26 -20.35 0.25 14.19
CA GLU A 26 -19.30 -0.52 13.49
C GLU A 26 -19.61 -2.03 13.50
N LYS A 27 -20.08 -2.57 14.63
CA LYS A 27 -20.50 -3.98 14.72
C LYS A 27 -21.62 -4.31 13.74
N ARG A 28 -22.62 -3.42 13.64
CA ARG A 28 -23.75 -3.59 12.70
C ARG A 28 -23.31 -3.57 11.24
N PHE A 29 -22.33 -2.74 10.90
CA PHE A 29 -21.78 -2.67 9.54
C PHE A 29 -20.78 -3.79 9.27
N LEU A 30 -19.74 -3.92 10.09
CA LEU A 30 -18.62 -4.84 9.84
C LEU A 30 -18.97 -6.32 10.14
N GLY A 31 -19.91 -6.61 11.04
CA GLY A 31 -20.27 -7.98 11.36
C GLY A 31 -20.73 -8.78 10.14
N PRO A 32 -21.84 -8.40 9.48
CA PRO A 32 -22.32 -9.10 8.28
C PRO A 32 -21.33 -9.01 7.11
N PHE A 33 -20.61 -7.89 6.96
CA PHE A 33 -19.57 -7.73 5.95
C PHE A 33 -18.44 -8.76 6.18
N SER A 34 -17.92 -8.90 7.40
CA SER A 34 -16.84 -9.83 7.70
C SER A 34 -17.22 -11.28 7.42
N VAL A 35 -18.44 -11.68 7.77
CA VAL A 35 -18.93 -13.03 7.48
C VAL A 35 -19.00 -13.28 5.97
N ARG A 36 -19.50 -12.32 5.19
CA ARG A 36 -19.58 -12.42 3.72
C ARG A 36 -18.20 -12.38 3.07
N HIS A 37 -17.31 -11.51 3.54
CA HIS A 37 -16.02 -11.26 2.92
C HIS A 37 -14.98 -12.31 3.28
N PHE A 38 -14.81 -12.62 4.56
CA PHE A 38 -13.80 -13.56 5.04
C PHE A 38 -14.32 -15.01 5.18
N GLY A 39 -15.62 -15.22 5.38
CA GLY A 39 -16.22 -16.49 5.77
C GLY A 39 -16.52 -16.54 7.26
N ALA A 40 -17.57 -17.28 7.63
CA ALA A 40 -17.95 -17.44 9.03
C ALA A 40 -16.95 -18.28 9.84
N ASP A 41 -16.22 -19.14 9.15
CA ASP A 41 -15.22 -20.09 9.67
C ASP A 41 -13.77 -19.61 9.52
N PHE A 42 -13.55 -18.31 9.20
CA PHE A 42 -12.21 -17.77 9.00
C PHE A 42 -11.35 -17.98 10.26
N PRO A 43 -10.18 -18.62 10.14
CA PRO A 43 -9.33 -18.92 11.29
C PRO A 43 -8.66 -17.64 11.81
N ARG A 44 -9.15 -17.14 12.95
CA ARG A 44 -8.60 -15.93 13.60
C ARG A 44 -7.22 -16.23 14.18
N LEU A 45 -6.32 -15.25 14.07
CA LEU A 45 -4.97 -15.32 14.66
C LEU A 45 -5.05 -15.04 16.17
N GLN A 46 -5.24 -16.09 16.98
CA GLN A 46 -5.44 -15.96 18.42
C GLN A 46 -4.27 -15.28 19.13
N TYR A 47 -3.03 -15.53 18.68
CA TYR A 47 -1.85 -14.89 19.25
C TYR A 47 -1.85 -13.37 19.02
N THR A 48 -2.26 -12.89 17.83
CA THR A 48 -2.36 -11.45 17.53
C THR A 48 -3.42 -10.78 18.40
N ILE A 49 -4.56 -11.45 18.61
CA ILE A 49 -5.62 -10.96 19.49
C ILE A 49 -5.11 -10.87 20.93
N ALA A 50 -4.43 -11.92 21.43
CA ALA A 50 -3.87 -11.95 22.76
C ALA A 50 -2.78 -10.87 22.95
N GLN A 51 -1.84 -10.74 21.99
CA GLN A 51 -0.78 -9.73 22.01
C GLN A 51 -1.35 -8.30 22.05
N LYS A 52 -2.38 -8.02 21.26
CA LYS A 52 -3.07 -6.72 21.23
C LYS A 52 -3.66 -6.33 22.58
N HIS A 53 -4.03 -7.29 23.40
CA HIS A 53 -4.62 -7.10 24.72
C HIS A 53 -3.64 -7.35 25.88
N ASP A 54 -2.33 -7.48 25.59
CA ASP A 54 -1.29 -7.80 26.58
C ASP A 54 -1.58 -9.09 27.36
N ALA A 55 -2.13 -10.10 26.68
CA ALA A 55 -2.64 -11.35 27.26
C ALA A 55 -1.96 -12.61 26.69
N LEU A 56 -0.79 -12.48 26.07
CA LEU A 56 -0.01 -13.65 25.66
C LEU A 56 0.44 -14.44 26.90
N PRO A 57 0.33 -15.78 26.88
CA PRO A 57 0.88 -16.62 27.95
C PRO A 57 2.39 -16.44 28.12
N ASP A 58 2.91 -16.56 29.34
CA ASP A 58 4.33 -16.35 29.68
C ASP A 58 5.31 -17.22 28.89
N ASN A 59 4.85 -18.36 28.37
CA ASN A 59 5.65 -19.28 27.56
C ASN A 59 5.55 -19.04 26.05
N ILE A 60 4.84 -17.98 25.61
CA ILE A 60 4.70 -17.61 24.20
C ILE A 60 5.21 -16.18 24.03
N GLN A 61 6.15 -16.01 23.10
CA GLN A 61 6.64 -14.71 22.67
C GLN A 61 6.39 -14.57 21.17
N VAL A 62 5.78 -13.46 20.78
CA VAL A 62 5.58 -13.11 19.36
C VAL A 62 6.44 -11.89 19.04
N GLU A 63 7.30 -12.02 18.06
CA GLU A 63 8.16 -10.95 17.58
C GLU A 63 7.85 -10.65 16.12
N GLU A 64 7.54 -9.39 15.85
CA GLU A 64 7.13 -8.92 14.52
C GLU A 64 8.08 -7.83 14.03
N PHE A 65 8.37 -7.84 12.75
CA PHE A 65 9.14 -6.78 12.07
C PHE A 65 8.27 -5.91 11.16
N TYR A 66 6.97 -6.19 11.09
CA TYR A 66 5.96 -5.35 10.46
C TYR A 66 4.63 -5.48 11.22
N LEU A 67 4.10 -4.38 11.72
CA LEU A 67 2.81 -4.34 12.42
C LEU A 67 1.71 -3.86 11.48
N GLN A 68 0.53 -4.45 11.59
CA GLN A 68 -0.65 -3.88 10.94
C GLN A 68 -0.87 -2.45 11.45
N SER A 69 -1.00 -1.49 10.52
CA SER A 69 -1.00 -0.07 10.84
C SER A 69 -1.96 0.31 11.97
N GLY A 70 -1.39 0.84 13.04
CA GLY A 70 -2.11 1.28 14.24
C GLY A 70 -2.63 0.18 15.16
N ALA A 71 -2.54 -1.10 14.79
CA ALA A 71 -3.18 -2.19 15.53
C ALA A 71 -2.58 -2.40 16.93
N MET A 72 -1.26 -2.18 17.08
CA MET A 72 -0.50 -2.43 18.31
C MET A 72 -0.11 -1.16 19.07
N LEU A 73 -0.66 0.02 18.73
CA LEU A 73 -0.32 1.28 19.40
C LEU A 73 -0.59 1.29 20.90
N GLY A 74 -1.56 0.53 21.37
CA GLY A 74 -1.94 0.44 22.79
C GLY A 74 -1.43 -0.83 23.50
N SER A 75 -0.71 -1.71 22.79
CA SER A 75 -0.21 -2.97 23.37
C SER A 75 1.25 -2.82 23.81
N THR A 76 1.53 -3.09 25.07
CA THR A 76 2.90 -3.15 25.60
C THR A 76 3.66 -4.32 25.00
N GLN A 77 3.04 -5.51 24.93
CA GLN A 77 3.66 -6.69 24.34
C GLN A 77 4.00 -6.47 22.87
N GLY A 78 3.07 -5.89 22.09
CA GLY A 78 3.31 -5.57 20.68
C GLY A 78 4.43 -4.53 20.46
N GLN A 79 4.44 -3.45 21.26
CA GLN A 79 5.47 -2.42 21.17
C GLN A 79 6.86 -2.90 21.62
N CYS A 80 6.95 -3.69 22.69
CA CYS A 80 8.21 -4.20 23.20
C CYS A 80 8.82 -5.32 22.33
N SER A 81 7.97 -6.08 21.62
CA SER A 81 8.40 -7.22 20.80
C SER A 81 8.55 -6.88 19.32
N TYR A 82 8.48 -5.61 18.95
CA TYR A 82 8.73 -5.15 17.59
C TYR A 82 10.23 -5.07 17.30
N SER A 83 10.65 -5.61 16.16
CA SER A 83 12.01 -5.47 15.62
C SER A 83 12.00 -4.55 14.42
N SER A 84 12.60 -3.36 14.55
CA SER A 84 12.74 -2.41 13.43
C SER A 84 13.79 -2.92 12.46
N LEU A 85 13.35 -3.52 11.36
CA LEU A 85 14.21 -4.11 10.33
C LEU A 85 13.80 -3.63 8.95
N ASN A 86 14.80 -3.38 8.12
CA ASN A 86 14.59 -3.30 6.67
C ASN A 86 14.26 -4.70 6.14
N TYR A 87 13.35 -4.80 5.17
CA TYR A 87 12.78 -6.11 4.80
C TYR A 87 13.84 -7.13 4.38
N THR A 88 14.83 -6.71 3.58
CA THR A 88 15.94 -7.58 3.16
C THR A 88 16.87 -8.03 4.31
N HIS A 89 16.78 -7.39 5.50
CA HIS A 89 17.57 -7.78 6.66
C HIS A 89 16.87 -8.80 7.57
N VAL A 90 15.59 -9.08 7.31
CA VAL A 90 14.79 -9.98 8.16
C VAL A 90 15.34 -11.40 8.13
N ALA A 91 15.65 -11.94 6.96
CA ALA A 91 16.15 -13.29 6.79
C ALA A 91 17.39 -13.57 7.66
N ARG A 92 18.43 -12.76 7.56
CA ARG A 92 19.66 -12.91 8.36
C ARG A 92 19.43 -12.71 9.86
N THR A 93 18.49 -11.81 10.24
CA THR A 93 18.18 -11.58 11.64
C THR A 93 17.47 -12.80 12.25
N VAL A 94 16.51 -13.37 11.54
CA VAL A 94 15.77 -14.57 11.98
C VAL A 94 16.70 -15.79 12.00
N ALA A 95 17.60 -15.94 11.01
CA ALA A 95 18.62 -16.98 11.00
C ALA A 95 19.53 -16.92 12.24
N ALA A 96 20.03 -15.72 12.57
CA ALA A 96 20.88 -15.49 13.73
C ALA A 96 20.18 -15.78 15.09
N ARG A 97 18.85 -15.77 15.12
CA ARG A 97 18.04 -16.12 16.30
C ARG A 97 17.81 -17.61 16.47
N GLY A 98 18.22 -18.43 15.51
CA GLY A 98 18.24 -19.89 15.60
C GLY A 98 16.84 -20.51 15.55
N ILE A 99 16.08 -20.25 14.46
CA ILE A 99 14.79 -20.91 14.26
C ILE A 99 14.97 -22.41 14.03
N ASN A 100 14.02 -23.20 14.49
CA ASN A 100 14.03 -24.66 14.36
C ASN A 100 12.85 -25.23 13.58
N VAL A 101 11.83 -24.41 13.28
CA VAL A 101 10.67 -24.77 12.44
C VAL A 101 10.32 -23.61 11.53
N LEU A 102 10.06 -23.90 10.25
CA LEU A 102 9.55 -22.97 9.26
C LEU A 102 8.27 -23.54 8.67
N VAL A 103 7.16 -22.80 8.80
CA VAL A 103 5.83 -23.26 8.36
C VAL A 103 5.34 -22.40 7.21
N HIS A 104 4.87 -23.04 6.15
CA HIS A 104 4.29 -22.37 4.98
C HIS A 104 2.92 -22.93 4.61
N LYS A 105 2.04 -22.06 4.16
CA LYS A 105 0.95 -22.46 3.26
C LYS A 105 1.47 -22.53 1.84
N VAL A 106 1.11 -23.59 1.11
CA VAL A 106 1.58 -23.86 -0.25
C VAL A 106 0.42 -24.23 -1.17
N ALA A 107 0.56 -23.92 -2.46
CA ALA A 107 -0.34 -24.39 -3.49
C ALA A 107 0.18 -25.68 -4.12
N ARG A 108 -0.71 -26.59 -4.52
CA ARG A 108 -0.37 -27.79 -5.29
C ARG A 108 -0.44 -27.50 -6.78
N GLU A 109 0.50 -28.04 -7.54
CA GLU A 109 0.51 -27.97 -9.01
C GLU A 109 -0.73 -28.67 -9.58
N PRO A 110 -1.53 -28.01 -10.44
CA PRO A 110 -2.68 -28.65 -11.10
C PRO A 110 -2.25 -29.84 -11.95
N GLY A 111 -2.67 -31.05 -11.58
CA GLY A 111 -2.32 -32.29 -12.27
C GLY A 111 -0.88 -32.73 -12.14
N GLY A 112 -0.06 -32.07 -11.32
CA GLY A 112 1.34 -32.37 -11.09
C GLY A 112 1.69 -32.75 -9.65
N SER A 113 2.99 -32.94 -9.38
CA SER A 113 3.51 -33.34 -8.06
C SER A 113 4.23 -32.23 -7.32
N ARG A 114 4.49 -31.09 -7.98
CA ARG A 114 5.23 -29.96 -7.37
C ARG A 114 4.34 -29.16 -6.43
N LEU A 115 4.98 -28.46 -5.52
CA LEU A 115 4.35 -27.49 -4.64
C LEU A 115 4.84 -26.09 -5.01
N SER A 116 4.03 -25.09 -4.75
CA SER A 116 4.40 -23.68 -4.92
C SER A 116 4.35 -22.97 -3.59
N LEU A 117 5.39 -22.22 -3.26
CA LEU A 117 5.38 -21.27 -2.14
C LEU A 117 4.37 -20.14 -2.35
N SER A 118 3.87 -19.96 -3.59
CA SER A 118 2.80 -19.04 -3.94
C SER A 118 3.13 -17.58 -3.56
N CYS A 119 2.61 -17.06 -2.45
CA CYS A 119 2.90 -15.73 -1.94
C CYS A 119 4.05 -15.69 -0.92
N ASN A 120 4.76 -16.80 -0.66
CA ASN A 120 5.74 -16.89 0.42
C ASN A 120 7.18 -17.24 -0.02
N PRO A 121 7.64 -17.01 -1.27
CA PRO A 121 9.05 -17.23 -1.61
C PRO A 121 9.94 -16.13 -1.03
N ASP A 122 9.40 -14.99 -0.70
CA ASP A 122 10.00 -13.71 -0.36
C ASP A 122 11.20 -13.83 0.60
N LEU A 123 10.98 -14.33 1.81
CA LEU A 123 12.03 -14.52 2.83
C LEU A 123 12.57 -15.94 2.90
N SER A 124 11.85 -16.93 2.36
CA SER A 124 12.09 -18.34 2.63
C SER A 124 13.44 -18.83 2.13
N PHE A 125 13.79 -18.49 0.91
CA PHE A 125 15.07 -18.90 0.31
C PHE A 125 16.24 -18.12 0.91
N ASP A 126 16.08 -16.81 1.11
CA ASP A 126 17.11 -15.98 1.75
C ASP A 126 17.38 -16.46 3.18
N LEU A 127 16.35 -16.86 3.92
CA LEU A 127 16.49 -17.39 5.28
C LEU A 127 17.27 -18.72 5.30
N LEU A 128 16.98 -19.64 4.38
CA LEU A 128 17.68 -20.92 4.31
C LEU A 128 19.15 -20.74 3.91
N ASP A 129 19.44 -19.82 3.00
CA ASP A 129 20.81 -19.48 2.59
C ASP A 129 21.60 -18.86 3.77
N GLU A 130 20.98 -17.96 4.55
CA GLU A 130 21.60 -17.35 5.74
C GLU A 130 21.85 -18.39 6.84
N ILE A 131 20.93 -19.33 7.08
CA ILE A 131 21.12 -20.43 8.03
C ILE A 131 22.31 -21.32 7.59
N ALA A 132 22.39 -21.64 6.30
CA ALA A 132 23.49 -22.42 5.75
C ALA A 132 24.84 -21.68 5.88
N ALA A 133 24.85 -20.36 5.61
CA ALA A 133 26.04 -19.52 5.74
C ALA A 133 26.54 -19.43 7.19
N LEU A 134 25.64 -19.49 8.18
CA LEU A 134 25.99 -19.56 9.60
C LEU A 134 26.47 -20.94 10.04
N GLY A 135 26.41 -21.98 9.19
CA GLY A 135 26.68 -23.37 9.58
C GLY A 135 25.70 -23.93 10.59
N ALA A 136 24.51 -23.33 10.70
CA ALA A 136 23.46 -23.75 11.62
C ALA A 136 22.65 -24.92 11.06
N ALA A 137 21.99 -25.69 11.94
CA ALA A 137 21.13 -26.79 11.53
C ALA A 137 19.93 -26.27 10.72
N ARG A 138 19.61 -26.95 9.60
CA ARG A 138 18.42 -26.66 8.81
C ARG A 138 17.15 -26.83 9.67
N PRO A 139 16.23 -25.87 9.67
CA PRO A 139 14.97 -26.00 10.39
C PRO A 139 14.08 -27.09 9.77
N LEU A 140 13.16 -27.63 10.56
CA LEU A 140 12.10 -28.48 10.04
C LEU A 140 11.18 -27.63 9.14
N LEU A 141 11.05 -28.00 7.87
CA LEU A 141 10.18 -27.33 6.91
C LEU A 141 8.82 -28.04 6.86
N VAL A 142 7.78 -27.32 7.21
CA VAL A 142 6.39 -27.82 7.23
C VAL A 142 5.56 -27.07 6.20
N ALA A 143 4.90 -27.79 5.30
CA ALA A 143 3.94 -27.25 4.36
C ALA A 143 2.52 -27.62 4.74
N GLU A 144 1.60 -26.66 4.67
CA GLU A 144 0.15 -26.90 4.67
C GLU A 144 -0.40 -26.58 3.27
N VAL A 145 -0.94 -27.58 2.58
CA VAL A 145 -1.54 -27.39 1.26
C VAL A 145 -2.87 -26.66 1.42
N ASP A 146 -3.02 -25.55 0.69
CA ASP A 146 -4.25 -24.75 0.66
C ASP A 146 -4.74 -24.62 -0.79
N ALA A 147 -5.91 -25.21 -1.06
CA ALA A 147 -6.50 -25.21 -2.40
C ALA A 147 -6.97 -23.82 -2.88
N GLN A 148 -7.05 -22.82 -1.99
CA GLN A 148 -7.39 -21.44 -2.34
C GLN A 148 -6.17 -20.64 -2.83
N LEU A 149 -4.95 -21.09 -2.52
CA LEU A 149 -3.73 -20.41 -2.98
C LEU A 149 -3.54 -20.59 -4.50
N PRO A 150 -3.25 -19.51 -5.24
CA PRO A 150 -2.82 -19.61 -6.64
C PRO A 150 -1.51 -20.41 -6.76
N TYR A 151 -1.45 -21.34 -7.70
CA TYR A 151 -0.18 -21.97 -8.06
C TYR A 151 0.63 -21.00 -8.92
N ILE A 152 1.80 -20.60 -8.43
CA ILE A 152 2.75 -19.79 -9.17
C ILE A 152 3.96 -20.67 -9.50
N GLY A 153 4.31 -20.73 -10.77
CA GLY A 153 5.45 -21.50 -11.27
C GLY A 153 6.79 -20.80 -11.07
N GLY A 154 7.77 -21.15 -11.90
CA GLY A 154 9.11 -20.55 -11.88
C GLY A 154 9.82 -20.76 -10.55
N SER A 155 10.44 -19.72 -10.01
CA SER A 155 11.21 -19.78 -8.76
C SER A 155 10.36 -20.02 -7.50
N ALA A 156 9.05 -19.83 -7.55
CA ALA A 156 8.16 -20.14 -6.43
C ALA A 156 7.82 -21.63 -6.34
N ALA A 157 8.03 -22.41 -7.40
CA ALA A 157 7.69 -23.84 -7.47
C ALA A 157 8.87 -24.69 -7.00
N VAL A 158 8.61 -25.59 -6.06
CA VAL A 158 9.57 -26.52 -5.46
C VAL A 158 9.09 -27.96 -5.59
N ASP A 159 10.01 -28.91 -5.53
CA ASP A 159 9.65 -30.32 -5.45
C ASP A 159 9.08 -30.64 -4.05
N ALA A 160 8.19 -31.63 -3.95
CA ALA A 160 7.58 -31.99 -2.68
C ALA A 160 8.61 -32.37 -1.61
N GLY A 161 9.76 -32.93 -2.00
CA GLY A 161 10.89 -33.25 -1.12
C GLY A 161 11.64 -32.03 -0.55
N PHE A 162 11.28 -30.80 -0.95
CA PHE A 162 11.78 -29.58 -0.30
C PHE A 162 11.32 -29.47 1.16
N PHE A 163 10.14 -29.99 1.47
CA PHE A 163 9.56 -29.99 2.82
C PHE A 163 9.80 -31.33 3.51
N ASP A 164 10.06 -31.26 4.82
CA ASP A 164 10.19 -32.45 5.67
C ASP A 164 8.83 -33.03 6.04
N MET A 165 7.79 -32.18 6.06
CA MET A 165 6.41 -32.58 6.34
C MET A 165 5.45 -31.81 5.43
N VAL A 166 4.51 -32.52 4.81
CA VAL A 166 3.43 -31.94 3.99
C VAL A 166 2.09 -32.34 4.60
N LEU A 167 1.33 -31.36 5.04
CA LEU A 167 -0.02 -31.52 5.55
C LEU A 167 -1.00 -31.18 4.43
N ASP A 168 -1.90 -32.09 4.10
CA ASP A 168 -2.93 -31.91 3.09
C ASP A 168 -4.30 -32.28 3.68
N PRO A 169 -4.88 -31.42 4.54
CA PRO A 169 -6.10 -31.73 5.26
C PRO A 169 -7.29 -31.76 4.30
N PRO A 170 -8.01 -32.87 4.17
CA PRO A 170 -9.14 -32.98 3.25
C PRO A 170 -10.27 -32.01 3.65
N GLY A 171 -10.79 -31.28 2.67
CA GLY A 171 -11.96 -30.42 2.84
C GLY A 171 -11.76 -29.14 3.68
N ARG A 172 -10.55 -28.79 4.04
CA ARG A 172 -10.22 -27.56 4.78
C ARG A 172 -9.42 -26.58 3.91
N SER A 173 -10.12 -25.66 3.29
CA SER A 173 -9.51 -24.48 2.66
C SER A 173 -10.38 -23.27 2.95
N PRO A 174 -10.18 -22.62 4.11
CA PRO A 174 -10.87 -21.36 4.41
C PRO A 174 -10.54 -20.32 3.34
N ARG A 175 -11.39 -19.31 3.20
CA ARG A 175 -11.08 -18.21 2.29
C ARG A 175 -9.73 -17.56 2.67
N LEU A 176 -8.97 -17.15 1.67
CA LEU A 176 -7.77 -16.36 1.91
C LEU A 176 -8.15 -15.00 2.51
N PHE A 177 -7.26 -14.47 3.34
CA PHE A 177 -7.41 -13.09 3.82
C PHE A 177 -7.34 -12.13 2.62
N ALA A 178 -8.38 -11.36 2.40
CA ALA A 178 -8.43 -10.34 1.35
C ALA A 178 -8.63 -8.96 1.98
N LEU A 179 -7.84 -7.99 1.54
CA LEU A 179 -7.97 -6.60 1.99
C LEU A 179 -9.20 -5.95 1.38
N PRO A 180 -10.16 -5.45 2.18
CA PRO A 180 -11.25 -4.66 1.65
C PRO A 180 -10.72 -3.35 1.05
N ARG A 181 -11.12 -3.05 -0.19
CA ARG A 181 -10.72 -1.80 -0.85
C ARG A 181 -11.33 -0.59 -0.15
N GLN A 182 -10.55 0.48 -0.07
CA GLN A 182 -10.97 1.73 0.53
C GLN A 182 -11.43 2.73 -0.54
N PRO A 183 -12.40 3.61 -0.24
CA PRO A 183 -12.80 4.63 -1.20
C PRO A 183 -11.66 5.62 -1.43
N VAL A 184 -11.50 6.03 -2.68
CA VAL A 184 -10.48 7.02 -3.10
C VAL A 184 -11.07 8.41 -2.99
N SER A 185 -10.48 9.25 -2.13
CA SER A 185 -10.88 10.64 -1.90
C SER A 185 -10.38 11.58 -3.02
N ASP A 186 -10.88 12.83 -3.04
CA ASP A 186 -10.38 13.87 -3.95
C ASP A 186 -8.88 14.14 -3.72
N THR A 187 -8.46 14.17 -2.45
CA THR A 187 -7.06 14.27 -2.07
C THR A 187 -6.22 13.16 -2.69
N ASP A 188 -6.68 11.91 -2.59
CA ASP A 188 -5.96 10.77 -3.12
C ASP A 188 -5.89 10.80 -4.66
N PHE A 189 -7.00 11.19 -5.32
CA PHE A 189 -7.00 11.33 -6.78
C PHE A 189 -6.04 12.41 -7.27
N ALA A 190 -5.98 13.56 -6.60
CA ALA A 190 -5.03 14.61 -6.96
C ALA A 190 -3.58 14.12 -6.82
N ILE A 191 -3.24 13.45 -5.71
CA ILE A 191 -1.92 12.85 -5.50
C ILE A 191 -1.61 11.83 -6.61
N GLY A 192 -2.55 10.92 -6.91
CA GLY A 192 -2.38 9.91 -7.95
C GLY A 192 -2.20 10.51 -9.35
N LEU A 193 -2.95 11.57 -9.68
CA LEU A 193 -2.83 12.30 -10.94
C LEU A 193 -1.48 13.00 -11.07
N TYR A 194 -1.02 13.72 -10.06
CA TYR A 194 0.32 14.31 -10.03
C TYR A 194 1.41 13.23 -10.17
N ALA A 195 1.33 12.17 -9.37
CA ALA A 195 2.29 11.07 -9.36
C ALA A 195 2.37 10.36 -10.72
N SER A 196 1.24 10.18 -11.42
CA SER A 196 1.17 9.51 -12.72
C SER A 196 1.95 10.23 -13.82
N THR A 197 2.15 11.57 -13.69
CA THR A 197 2.94 12.36 -14.65
C THR A 197 4.44 12.05 -14.57
N LEU A 198 4.89 11.46 -13.46
CA LEU A 198 6.30 11.09 -13.24
C LEU A 198 6.64 9.71 -13.81
N VAL A 199 5.66 8.95 -14.30
CA VAL A 199 5.89 7.61 -14.87
C VAL A 199 6.30 7.74 -16.34
N ARG A 200 7.48 7.18 -16.67
CA ARG A 200 8.02 7.15 -18.04
C ARG A 200 7.57 5.89 -18.75
N ASP A 201 7.17 6.02 -20.01
CA ASP A 201 6.89 4.88 -20.87
C ASP A 201 8.15 4.03 -21.08
N GLY A 202 8.02 2.73 -21.17
CA GLY A 202 9.15 1.79 -21.24
C GLY A 202 9.89 1.58 -19.90
N GLY A 203 9.45 2.25 -18.82
CA GLY A 203 10.10 2.20 -17.51
C GLY A 203 9.70 1.02 -16.62
N THR A 204 10.21 1.06 -15.39
CA THR A 204 9.90 0.09 -14.34
C THR A 204 9.05 0.73 -13.26
N LEU A 205 8.05 0.01 -12.78
CA LEU A 205 7.10 0.48 -11.78
C LEU A 205 7.13 -0.38 -10.51
N GLN A 206 7.16 0.29 -9.34
CA GLN A 206 6.83 -0.29 -8.04
C GLN A 206 5.74 0.57 -7.39
N ILE A 207 4.74 -0.09 -6.85
CA ILE A 207 3.63 0.53 -6.10
C ILE A 207 3.30 -0.29 -4.86
N GLY A 208 2.84 0.40 -3.81
CA GLY A 208 2.28 -0.24 -2.62
C GLY A 208 0.77 -0.48 -2.75
N ILE A 209 0.11 -0.69 -1.61
CA ILE A 209 -1.35 -0.83 -1.47
C ILE A 209 -1.97 0.45 -0.92
N GLY A 210 -3.31 0.52 -0.96
CA GLY A 210 -4.12 1.59 -0.38
C GLY A 210 -4.60 2.61 -1.41
N SER A 211 -5.48 3.53 -0.95
CA SER A 211 -6.20 4.46 -1.82
C SER A 211 -5.32 5.37 -2.67
N LEU A 212 -4.11 5.74 -2.18
CA LEU A 212 -3.14 6.52 -2.98
C LEU A 212 -2.61 5.71 -4.16
N SER A 213 -2.30 4.43 -3.96
CA SER A 213 -1.85 3.54 -5.03
C SER A 213 -2.97 3.24 -6.01
N ASP A 214 -4.20 3.05 -5.51
CA ASP A 214 -5.39 2.85 -6.36
C ASP A 214 -5.65 4.08 -7.24
N ALA A 215 -5.50 5.28 -6.68
CA ALA A 215 -5.60 6.54 -7.42
C ALA A 215 -4.52 6.68 -8.50
N LEU A 216 -3.27 6.32 -8.18
CA LEU A 216 -2.17 6.31 -9.13
C LEU A 216 -2.43 5.33 -10.29
N CYS A 217 -2.83 4.09 -9.99
CA CYS A 217 -3.14 3.10 -11.01
C CYS A 217 -4.29 3.56 -11.91
N HIS A 218 -5.35 4.12 -11.33
CA HIS A 218 -6.46 4.68 -12.09
C HIS A 218 -6.02 5.83 -12.99
N ALA A 219 -5.18 6.75 -12.49
CA ALA A 219 -4.63 7.84 -13.28
C ALA A 219 -3.77 7.33 -14.47
N LEU A 220 -2.96 6.27 -14.27
CA LEU A 220 -2.20 5.64 -15.35
C LEU A 220 -3.13 4.97 -16.39
N ILE A 221 -4.20 4.33 -15.94
CA ILE A 221 -5.22 3.76 -16.84
C ILE A 221 -5.92 4.86 -17.64
N LEU A 222 -6.35 5.95 -17.00
CA LEU A 222 -6.92 7.10 -17.70
C LEU A 222 -5.93 7.71 -18.70
N ARG A 223 -4.67 7.86 -18.31
CA ARG A 223 -3.60 8.35 -19.20
C ARG A 223 -3.49 7.49 -20.46
N HIS A 224 -3.64 6.17 -20.34
CA HIS A 224 -3.50 5.24 -21.46
C HIS A 224 -4.76 5.14 -22.31
N THR A 225 -5.93 5.00 -21.68
CA THR A 225 -7.18 4.65 -22.34
C THR A 225 -8.06 5.85 -22.68
N ARG A 226 -7.94 6.95 -21.92
CA ARG A 226 -8.76 8.17 -22.03
C ARG A 226 -7.89 9.42 -21.92
N ASN A 227 -6.85 9.51 -22.72
CA ASN A 227 -5.80 10.52 -22.59
C ASN A 227 -6.32 11.97 -22.64
N ALA A 228 -7.30 12.27 -23.49
CA ALA A 228 -7.89 13.61 -23.56
C ALA A 228 -8.57 14.01 -22.23
N ASP A 229 -9.27 13.08 -21.57
CA ASP A 229 -9.87 13.31 -20.26
C ASP A 229 -8.82 13.47 -19.18
N TYR A 230 -7.78 12.64 -19.22
CA TYR A 230 -6.63 12.72 -18.31
C TYR A 230 -5.93 14.08 -18.39
N LEU A 231 -5.67 14.59 -19.58
CA LEU A 231 -5.04 15.91 -19.77
C LEU A 231 -5.94 17.05 -19.27
N ARG A 232 -7.27 16.95 -19.46
CA ARG A 232 -8.21 17.93 -18.90
C ARG A 232 -8.23 17.91 -17.36
N LEU A 233 -8.13 16.70 -16.75
CA LEU A 233 -8.00 16.56 -15.30
C LEU A 233 -6.73 17.23 -14.78
N LEU A 234 -5.59 16.98 -15.43
CA LEU A 234 -4.31 17.59 -15.04
C LEU A 234 -4.36 19.11 -15.16
N ASP A 235 -4.94 19.64 -16.24
CA ASP A 235 -5.02 21.09 -16.45
C ASP A 235 -5.97 21.76 -15.44
N ALA A 236 -7.03 21.08 -15.03
CA ALA A 236 -7.93 21.55 -13.97
C ALA A 236 -7.26 21.62 -12.59
N LEU A 237 -6.33 20.69 -12.30
CA LEU A 237 -5.57 20.69 -11.04
C LEU A 237 -4.39 21.65 -11.07
N SER A 238 -3.64 21.66 -12.16
CA SER A 238 -2.40 22.45 -12.29
C SER A 238 -2.17 22.82 -13.77
N PRO A 239 -2.64 24.00 -14.20
CA PRO A 239 -2.49 24.46 -15.57
C PRO A 239 -1.02 24.45 -16.01
N GLY A 240 -0.75 23.78 -17.13
CA GLY A 240 0.59 23.69 -17.71
C GLY A 240 1.51 22.61 -17.14
N LEU A 241 1.11 21.86 -16.12
CA LEU A 241 1.92 20.78 -15.53
C LEU A 241 2.40 19.77 -16.58
N ALA A 242 1.52 19.36 -17.49
CA ALA A 242 1.86 18.39 -18.53
C ALA A 242 3.03 18.82 -19.44
N ARG A 243 3.31 20.12 -19.51
CA ARG A 243 4.42 20.70 -20.28
C ARG A 243 5.60 21.16 -19.41
N SER A 244 5.57 20.88 -18.12
CA SER A 244 6.63 21.29 -17.21
C SER A 244 7.95 20.57 -17.49
N ALA A 245 9.08 21.21 -17.19
CA ALA A 245 10.39 20.62 -17.34
C ALA A 245 10.54 19.32 -16.51
N LEU A 246 9.96 19.30 -15.31
CA LEU A 246 9.99 18.13 -14.42
C LEU A 246 9.31 16.91 -15.09
N VAL A 247 8.11 17.09 -15.64
CA VAL A 247 7.39 16.01 -16.32
C VAL A 247 8.16 15.53 -17.56
N GLY A 248 8.73 16.44 -18.34
CA GLY A 248 9.57 16.08 -19.51
C GLY A 248 10.83 15.31 -19.14
N GLN A 249 11.47 15.65 -18.02
CA GLN A 249 12.68 14.98 -17.53
C GLN A 249 12.41 13.64 -16.87
N CYS A 250 11.39 13.55 -16.02
CA CYS A 250 11.15 12.40 -15.17
C CYS A 250 10.09 11.43 -15.66
N GLY A 251 9.14 11.88 -16.49
CA GLY A 251 7.96 11.10 -16.80
C GLY A 251 7.38 11.37 -18.18
N GLY A 252 6.07 11.62 -18.21
CA GLY A 252 5.32 11.94 -19.43
C GLY A 252 3.82 11.85 -19.20
N THR A 253 3.04 12.30 -20.20
CA THR A 253 1.58 12.34 -20.15
C THR A 253 0.90 11.68 -21.36
N ALA A 254 1.67 11.25 -22.37
CA ALA A 254 1.16 10.51 -23.51
C ALA A 254 0.74 9.07 -23.11
N PRO A 255 -0.15 8.42 -23.86
CA PRO A 255 -0.42 6.99 -23.71
C PRO A 255 0.86 6.16 -23.78
N PHE A 256 0.86 5.00 -23.12
CA PHE A 256 2.00 4.10 -23.14
C PHE A 256 2.14 3.40 -24.50
N ALA A 257 3.27 3.58 -25.17
CA ALA A 257 3.61 2.90 -26.41
C ALA A 257 4.39 1.60 -26.16
N ASP A 258 5.41 1.64 -25.29
CA ASP A 258 6.23 0.48 -24.91
C ASP A 258 5.62 -0.31 -23.73
N GLY A 259 4.91 0.39 -22.85
CA GLY A 259 4.37 -0.15 -21.62
C GLY A 259 5.39 -0.21 -20.50
N LEU A 260 4.99 -0.79 -19.36
CA LEU A 260 5.78 -0.85 -18.14
C LEU A 260 6.16 -2.29 -17.78
N TYR A 261 7.28 -2.44 -17.07
CA TYR A 261 7.67 -3.64 -16.33
C TYR A 261 7.41 -3.41 -14.84
N GLY A 262 6.89 -4.42 -14.15
CA GLY A 262 6.70 -4.38 -12.71
C GLY A 262 7.86 -5.03 -11.96
N ALA A 263 8.45 -4.31 -10.99
CA ALA A 263 9.37 -4.87 -10.01
C ALA A 263 8.96 -4.35 -8.64
N SER A 264 8.22 -5.15 -7.87
CA SER A 264 7.54 -4.70 -6.66
C SER A 264 7.61 -5.73 -5.55
N GLU A 265 7.87 -5.28 -4.33
CA GLU A 265 7.79 -6.13 -3.15
C GLU A 265 6.46 -6.87 -3.09
N MET A 266 5.38 -6.14 -3.28
CA MET A 266 4.01 -6.65 -3.19
C MET A 266 3.29 -6.56 -4.54
N VAL A 267 2.79 -7.69 -5.02
CA VAL A 267 1.85 -7.73 -6.15
C VAL A 267 0.44 -7.53 -5.61
N ASN A 268 -0.31 -6.59 -6.20
CA ASN A 268 -1.61 -6.15 -5.72
C ASN A 268 -2.61 -5.89 -6.87
N ASP A 269 -3.84 -5.49 -6.52
CA ASP A 269 -4.91 -5.19 -7.49
C ASP A 269 -4.51 -4.15 -8.54
N GLY A 270 -3.65 -3.21 -8.20
CA GLY A 270 -3.14 -2.21 -9.14
C GLY A 270 -2.41 -2.83 -10.31
N PHE A 271 -1.51 -3.79 -10.07
CA PHE A 271 -0.80 -4.50 -11.12
C PHE A 271 -1.74 -5.33 -12.01
N MET A 272 -2.73 -6.02 -11.41
CA MET A 272 -3.76 -6.71 -12.17
C MET A 272 -4.46 -5.76 -13.14
N ARG A 273 -4.96 -4.62 -12.67
CA ARG A 273 -5.68 -3.65 -13.51
C ARG A 273 -4.78 -2.99 -14.56
N LEU A 274 -3.51 -2.70 -14.25
CA LEU A 274 -2.55 -2.21 -15.22
C LEU A 274 -2.24 -3.24 -16.30
N ARG A 275 -2.21 -4.53 -15.95
CA ARG A 275 -2.07 -5.63 -16.92
C ARG A 275 -3.28 -5.76 -17.82
N GLU A 276 -4.48 -5.76 -17.27
CA GLU A 276 -5.75 -5.79 -18.01
C GLU A 276 -5.88 -4.59 -18.97
N ALA A 277 -5.39 -3.41 -18.56
CA ALA A 277 -5.39 -2.22 -19.40
C ALA A 277 -4.29 -2.22 -20.48
N GLY A 278 -3.44 -3.25 -20.56
CA GLY A 278 -2.35 -3.36 -21.52
C GLY A 278 -1.17 -2.43 -21.26
N ILE A 279 -1.07 -1.86 -20.05
CA ILE A 279 0.04 -0.98 -19.65
C ILE A 279 1.24 -1.82 -19.18
N LEU A 280 1.00 -2.86 -18.36
CA LEU A 280 2.04 -3.71 -17.83
C LEU A 280 2.37 -4.82 -18.86
N ARG A 281 3.27 -4.51 -19.80
CA ARG A 281 3.58 -5.40 -20.93
C ARG A 281 5.05 -5.44 -21.33
N ARG A 282 5.89 -4.49 -20.88
CA ARG A 282 7.33 -4.57 -21.12
C ARG A 282 7.88 -5.78 -20.38
N GLN A 283 8.63 -6.62 -21.09
CA GLN A 283 9.23 -7.84 -20.54
C GLN A 283 10.72 -7.68 -20.30
N VAL A 284 11.23 -8.46 -19.36
CA VAL A 284 12.66 -8.63 -19.04
C VAL A 284 13.00 -10.12 -19.00
N ILE A 285 14.25 -10.45 -19.28
CA ILE A 285 14.77 -11.83 -19.18
C ILE A 285 16.05 -11.86 -18.37
N ASP A 286 16.40 -13.04 -17.86
CA ASP A 286 17.59 -13.26 -17.03
C ASP A 286 18.83 -13.54 -17.88
N ASP A 287 19.18 -12.58 -18.75
CA ASP A 287 20.37 -12.60 -19.59
C ASP A 287 20.90 -11.16 -19.78
N VAL A 288 22.13 -10.93 -19.31
CA VAL A 288 22.78 -9.60 -19.32
C VAL A 288 22.98 -9.10 -20.74
N GLU A 289 23.50 -9.93 -21.63
CA GLU A 289 23.84 -9.50 -23.00
C GLU A 289 22.59 -9.28 -23.86
N ALA A 290 21.58 -10.13 -23.71
CA ALA A 290 20.29 -9.90 -24.35
C ALA A 290 19.64 -8.62 -23.84
N MET A 291 19.62 -8.38 -22.51
CA MET A 291 19.07 -7.14 -21.94
C MET A 291 19.83 -5.89 -22.40
N ARG A 292 21.15 -5.96 -22.61
CA ARG A 292 21.92 -4.85 -23.18
C ARG A 292 21.47 -4.54 -24.61
N ARG A 293 21.35 -5.57 -25.48
CA ARG A 293 20.88 -5.38 -26.85
C ARG A 293 19.45 -4.86 -26.92
N ILE A 294 18.55 -5.42 -26.12
CA ILE A 294 17.14 -5.00 -26.03
C ILE A 294 17.06 -3.53 -25.63
N ASN A 295 17.76 -3.13 -24.56
CA ASN A 295 17.74 -1.76 -24.07
C ASN A 295 18.37 -0.76 -25.06
N ALA A 296 19.31 -1.20 -25.88
CA ALA A 296 19.94 -0.39 -26.94
C ALA A 296 19.09 -0.31 -28.23
N GLY A 297 17.95 -1.01 -28.31
CA GLY A 297 17.13 -1.09 -29.53
C GLY A 297 17.70 -2.03 -30.61
N HIS A 298 18.63 -2.93 -30.26
CA HIS A 298 19.32 -3.85 -31.15
C HIS A 298 18.99 -5.31 -30.85
N ALA A 299 17.77 -5.58 -30.36
CA ALA A 299 17.33 -6.94 -30.07
C ALA A 299 17.38 -7.81 -31.36
N SER A 300 18.01 -8.98 -31.26
CA SER A 300 18.00 -9.99 -32.33
C SER A 300 16.65 -10.73 -32.37
N ALA A 301 16.41 -11.47 -33.46
CA ALA A 301 15.23 -12.34 -33.53
C ALA A 301 15.25 -13.41 -32.42
N GLU A 302 16.44 -13.89 -32.03
CA GLU A 302 16.61 -14.82 -30.90
C GLU A 302 16.28 -14.16 -29.58
N ASP A 303 16.69 -12.91 -29.34
CA ASP A 303 16.33 -12.15 -28.14
C ASP A 303 14.82 -11.98 -28.03
N GLN A 304 14.13 -11.69 -29.15
CA GLN A 304 12.67 -11.58 -29.18
C GLN A 304 11.99 -12.92 -28.86
N ALA A 305 12.44 -14.01 -29.48
CA ALA A 305 11.92 -15.34 -29.19
C ALA A 305 12.11 -15.74 -27.71
N ARG A 306 13.25 -15.36 -27.12
CA ARG A 306 13.53 -15.60 -25.70
C ARG A 306 12.65 -14.74 -24.77
N LEU A 307 12.38 -13.47 -25.12
CA LEU A 307 11.43 -12.63 -24.42
C LEU A 307 10.03 -13.23 -24.44
N GLU A 308 9.56 -13.68 -25.59
CA GLU A 308 8.24 -14.32 -25.73
C GLU A 308 8.12 -15.62 -24.93
N ALA A 309 9.18 -16.43 -24.89
CA ALA A 309 9.18 -17.72 -24.21
C ALA A 309 9.37 -17.59 -22.68
N ASN A 310 10.24 -16.70 -22.22
CA ASN A 310 10.72 -16.65 -20.85
C ASN A 310 10.68 -15.24 -20.23
N GLY A 311 10.11 -14.25 -20.92
CA GLY A 311 10.08 -12.87 -20.45
C GLY A 311 9.09 -12.67 -19.30
N HIS A 312 9.53 -11.95 -18.26
CA HIS A 312 8.68 -11.53 -17.15
C HIS A 312 8.21 -10.10 -17.37
N TRP A 313 6.90 -9.88 -17.27
CA TRP A 313 6.30 -8.55 -17.26
C TRP A 313 6.12 -8.01 -15.83
N LEU A 314 6.21 -8.88 -14.79
CA LEU A 314 6.16 -8.53 -13.37
C LEU A 314 6.99 -9.53 -12.57
N ASN A 315 7.84 -9.02 -11.68
CA ASN A 315 8.46 -9.80 -10.62
C ASN A 315 8.08 -9.22 -9.26
N GLY A 316 7.70 -10.11 -8.32
CA GLY A 316 7.29 -9.74 -6.97
C GLY A 316 7.87 -10.65 -5.90
N GLY A 317 7.88 -10.16 -4.66
CA GLY A 317 8.26 -10.94 -3.47
C GLY A 317 7.08 -11.73 -2.92
N PHE A 318 5.94 -11.05 -2.74
CA PHE A 318 4.70 -11.65 -2.27
C PHE A 318 3.48 -10.97 -2.92
N TYR A 319 2.28 -11.50 -2.72
CA TYR A 319 1.05 -10.84 -3.16
C TYR A 319 0.05 -10.68 -2.02
N LEU A 320 -0.69 -9.59 -2.05
CA LEU A 320 -1.79 -9.30 -1.14
C LEU A 320 -2.79 -8.36 -1.82
N GLY A 321 -4.07 -8.69 -1.79
CA GLY A 321 -5.11 -7.86 -2.40
C GLY A 321 -6.50 -8.37 -2.15
N SER A 322 -7.39 -8.15 -3.10
CA SER A 322 -8.79 -8.57 -3.06
C SER A 322 -8.98 -10.03 -3.46
N HIS A 323 -10.20 -10.54 -3.25
CA HIS A 323 -10.59 -11.85 -3.79
C HIS A 323 -10.53 -11.89 -5.32
N ASP A 324 -10.73 -10.75 -6.01
CA ASP A 324 -10.59 -10.65 -7.46
C ASP A 324 -9.16 -10.90 -7.91
N LEU A 325 -8.16 -10.32 -7.21
CA LEU A 325 -6.74 -10.60 -7.48
C LEU A 325 -6.43 -12.09 -7.35
N TYR A 326 -6.88 -12.73 -6.27
CA TYR A 326 -6.59 -14.16 -6.05
C TYR A 326 -7.27 -15.04 -7.09
N ARG A 327 -8.49 -14.70 -7.50
CA ARG A 327 -9.18 -15.39 -8.60
C ARG A 327 -8.42 -15.19 -9.92
N TRP A 328 -8.04 -13.97 -10.26
CA TRP A 328 -7.27 -13.64 -11.46
C TRP A 328 -5.96 -14.43 -11.52
N LEU A 329 -5.22 -14.52 -10.40
CA LEU A 329 -3.99 -15.32 -10.32
C LEU A 329 -4.24 -16.82 -10.52
N ARG A 330 -5.34 -17.37 -9.98
CA ARG A 330 -5.68 -18.81 -10.15
C ARG A 330 -6.15 -19.15 -11.56
N GLU A 331 -6.86 -18.23 -12.19
CA GLU A 331 -7.49 -18.42 -13.50
C GLU A 331 -6.61 -17.93 -14.66
N MET A 332 -5.41 -17.44 -14.36
CA MET A 332 -4.50 -16.89 -15.36
C MET A 332 -4.08 -17.98 -16.37
N PRO A 333 -4.20 -17.71 -17.69
CA PRO A 333 -3.72 -18.65 -18.70
C PRO A 333 -2.23 -18.98 -18.51
N ALA A 334 -1.84 -20.23 -18.73
CA ALA A 334 -0.47 -20.69 -18.50
C ALA A 334 0.59 -19.90 -19.28
N ALA A 335 0.26 -19.41 -20.49
CA ALA A 335 1.15 -18.57 -21.28
C ALA A 335 1.40 -17.21 -20.60
N GLU A 336 0.39 -16.64 -19.97
CA GLU A 336 0.48 -15.37 -19.27
C GLU A 336 1.13 -15.52 -17.89
N ALA A 337 0.81 -16.59 -17.17
CA ALA A 337 1.36 -16.92 -15.86
C ALA A 337 2.90 -17.07 -15.88
N ARG A 338 3.49 -17.50 -17.01
CA ARG A 338 4.95 -17.55 -17.17
C ARG A 338 5.62 -16.18 -17.05
N GLY A 339 4.94 -15.11 -17.42
CA GLY A 339 5.45 -13.75 -17.32
C GLY A 339 5.35 -13.12 -15.92
N LEU A 340 4.73 -13.82 -14.96
CA LEU A 340 4.66 -13.42 -13.55
C LEU A 340 5.69 -14.22 -12.74
N GLY A 341 6.73 -13.55 -12.25
CA GLY A 341 7.73 -14.11 -11.36
C GLY A 341 7.42 -13.80 -9.90
N MET A 342 7.42 -14.83 -9.04
CA MET A 342 7.42 -14.66 -7.59
C MET A 342 8.73 -15.23 -7.06
N THR A 343 9.53 -14.40 -6.37
CA THR A 343 10.88 -14.75 -6.00
C THR A 343 11.28 -14.16 -4.64
N ARG A 344 12.53 -14.44 -4.22
CA ARG A 344 13.08 -13.95 -2.95
C ARG A 344 13.16 -12.42 -2.90
N ILE A 345 13.03 -11.87 -1.70
CA ILE A 345 12.97 -10.43 -1.50
C ILE A 345 14.28 -9.72 -1.82
N SER A 346 15.42 -10.39 -1.63
CA SER A 346 16.75 -9.88 -1.99
C SER A 346 16.87 -9.55 -3.48
N HIS A 347 16.19 -10.30 -4.37
CA HIS A 347 16.17 -10.03 -5.82
C HIS A 347 15.22 -8.89 -6.22
N ILE A 348 14.23 -8.57 -5.38
CA ILE A 348 13.24 -7.52 -5.69
C ILE A 348 13.63 -6.18 -5.07
N ASN A 349 13.99 -6.19 -3.80
CA ASN A 349 14.17 -4.98 -3.00
C ASN A 349 15.60 -4.43 -3.04
N GLU A 350 16.55 -5.16 -3.59
CA GLU A 350 17.97 -4.77 -3.69
C GLU A 350 18.48 -4.92 -5.13
N LEU A 351 19.64 -4.32 -5.42
CA LEU A 351 20.36 -4.51 -6.69
C LEU A 351 21.48 -5.55 -6.58
N TYR A 352 21.88 -5.91 -5.39
CA TYR A 352 23.01 -6.79 -5.10
C TYR A 352 22.60 -8.14 -4.49
N GLY A 353 21.30 -8.41 -4.39
CA GLY A 353 20.78 -9.71 -3.90
C GLY A 353 20.89 -10.86 -4.89
N GLY A 354 21.11 -10.55 -6.18
CA GLY A 354 21.29 -11.51 -7.25
C GLY A 354 22.41 -11.09 -8.21
N ASN A 355 22.03 -10.65 -9.41
CA ASN A 355 22.96 -10.14 -10.43
C ASN A 355 22.77 -8.63 -10.62
N GLU A 356 23.59 -7.83 -9.97
CA GLU A 356 23.47 -6.36 -9.98
C GLU A 356 23.45 -5.77 -11.40
N VAL A 357 24.29 -6.27 -12.30
CA VAL A 357 24.34 -5.78 -13.69
C VAL A 357 23.02 -6.04 -14.40
N LEU A 358 22.50 -7.24 -14.26
CA LEU A 358 21.23 -7.65 -14.86
C LEU A 358 20.07 -6.83 -14.28
N GLU A 359 20.00 -6.70 -12.97
CA GLU A 359 18.92 -6.01 -12.29
C GLU A 359 18.89 -4.51 -12.64
N ARG A 360 20.05 -3.87 -12.80
CA ARG A 360 20.15 -2.50 -13.31
C ARG A 360 19.61 -2.36 -14.73
N LEU A 361 19.90 -3.34 -15.62
CA LEU A 361 19.39 -3.35 -16.99
C LEU A 361 17.87 -3.57 -17.06
N GLN A 362 17.34 -4.43 -16.19
CA GLN A 362 15.91 -4.72 -16.12
C GLN A 362 15.12 -3.51 -15.58
N ARG A 363 15.69 -2.75 -14.60
CA ARG A 363 15.05 -1.65 -13.88
C ARG A 363 15.33 -0.27 -14.46
N ARG A 364 15.42 -0.14 -15.79
CA ARG A 364 15.59 1.15 -16.45
C ARG A 364 14.40 2.08 -16.14
N ASP A 365 14.67 3.38 -16.04
CA ASP A 365 13.66 4.43 -15.78
C ASP A 365 12.71 4.09 -14.61
N ALA A 366 13.26 3.52 -13.55
CA ALA A 366 12.47 3.03 -12.42
C ALA A 366 11.74 4.16 -11.68
N ARG A 367 10.48 3.93 -11.37
CA ARG A 367 9.64 4.81 -10.54
C ARG A 367 9.09 4.02 -9.38
N PHE A 368 9.56 4.35 -8.18
CA PHE A 368 9.22 3.67 -6.95
C PHE A 368 8.36 4.59 -6.09
N PHE A 369 7.08 4.22 -5.97
CA PHE A 369 6.07 4.99 -5.25
C PHE A 369 5.82 4.41 -3.88
N ASN A 370 6.13 5.20 -2.86
CA ASN A 370 5.90 4.82 -1.47
C ASN A 370 5.08 5.90 -0.75
N THR A 371 4.29 5.49 0.24
CA THR A 371 3.51 6.41 1.07
C THR A 371 4.25 6.68 2.37
N CYS A 372 4.28 7.94 2.81
CA CYS A 372 4.70 8.32 4.15
C CYS A 372 3.57 9.04 4.91
N MET A 373 3.62 8.97 6.24
CA MET A 373 2.66 9.66 7.11
C MET A 373 2.91 11.17 7.14
N MET A 374 4.17 11.56 7.21
CA MET A 374 4.60 12.95 7.33
C MET A 374 5.96 13.14 6.65
N MET A 375 6.25 14.38 6.27
CA MET A 375 7.55 14.76 5.71
C MET A 375 7.99 16.11 6.24
N THR A 376 9.27 16.25 6.58
CA THR A 376 9.79 17.55 6.99
C THR A 376 10.05 18.45 5.78
N ALA A 377 10.01 19.77 5.98
CA ALA A 377 10.32 20.75 4.94
C ALA A 377 11.77 20.66 4.41
N LEU A 378 12.63 19.91 5.05
CA LEU A 378 14.00 19.61 4.60
C LEU A 378 14.12 18.21 3.95
N GLY A 379 13.02 17.48 3.79
CA GLY A 379 12.96 16.25 3.01
C GLY A 379 13.15 14.94 3.78
N SER A 380 13.12 14.95 5.12
CA SER A 380 13.08 13.71 5.90
C SER A 380 11.65 13.16 5.96
N ALA A 381 11.45 11.86 5.73
CA ALA A 381 10.14 11.24 5.75
C ALA A 381 9.92 10.32 6.95
N VAL A 382 8.68 10.24 7.41
CA VAL A 382 8.22 9.45 8.56
C VAL A 382 7.12 8.52 8.11
N SER A 383 7.27 7.22 8.31
CA SER A 383 6.32 6.20 7.83
C SER A 383 5.92 5.17 8.87
N ASP A 384 6.75 4.85 9.84
CA ASP A 384 6.59 3.69 10.71
C ASP A 384 6.34 4.00 12.19
N ALA A 385 6.87 5.14 12.71
CA ALA A 385 6.78 5.44 14.14
C ALA A 385 6.41 6.90 14.44
N LEU A 386 5.95 7.14 15.67
CA LEU A 386 5.60 8.45 16.21
C LEU A 386 6.81 9.09 16.91
N ALA A 387 6.74 10.40 17.17
CA ALA A 387 7.79 11.15 17.85
C ALA A 387 8.05 10.67 19.29
N ASP A 388 7.09 10.01 19.93
CA ASP A 388 7.20 9.42 21.27
C ASP A 388 7.81 8.00 21.25
N GLY A 389 8.24 7.51 20.09
CA GLY A 389 8.84 6.19 19.89
C GLY A 389 7.86 5.05 19.65
N ARG A 390 6.54 5.28 19.76
CA ARG A 390 5.57 4.23 19.47
C ARG A 390 5.52 3.90 17.98
N VAL A 391 5.55 2.60 17.68
CA VAL A 391 5.51 2.08 16.33
C VAL A 391 4.07 2.01 15.84
N VAL A 392 3.81 2.58 14.67
CA VAL A 392 2.52 2.56 13.99
C VAL A 392 2.40 1.37 13.06
N SER A 393 3.49 1.08 12.32
CA SER A 393 3.53 -0.04 11.36
C SER A 393 4.96 -0.59 11.26
N GLY A 394 5.36 -1.17 10.15
CA GLY A 394 6.76 -1.54 9.87
C GLY A 394 7.36 -0.65 8.80
N VAL A 395 8.67 -0.69 8.68
CA VAL A 395 9.41 -0.05 7.58
C VAL A 395 9.12 -0.77 6.25
N GLY A 396 9.03 -2.12 6.28
CA GLY A 396 8.91 -2.94 5.08
C GLY A 396 10.09 -2.71 4.14
N GLY A 397 9.81 -2.65 2.84
CA GLY A 397 10.80 -2.39 1.81
C GLY A 397 10.92 -0.92 1.38
N GLN A 398 10.27 0.02 2.06
CA GLN A 398 10.30 1.43 1.65
C GLN A 398 11.73 1.97 1.53
N TYR A 399 12.56 1.72 2.55
CA TYR A 399 13.97 2.14 2.51
C TYR A 399 14.73 1.48 1.35
N ASN A 400 14.48 0.19 1.08
CA ASN A 400 15.10 -0.53 -0.03
C ASN A 400 14.85 0.18 -1.36
N PHE A 401 13.61 0.50 -1.67
CA PHE A 401 13.23 1.15 -2.94
C PHE A 401 13.74 2.59 -3.02
N VAL A 402 13.76 3.32 -1.90
CA VAL A 402 14.38 4.65 -1.85
C VAL A 402 15.87 4.56 -2.14
N ALA A 403 16.61 3.69 -1.46
CA ALA A 403 18.05 3.49 -1.66
C ALA A 403 18.35 3.01 -3.09
N MET A 404 17.57 2.06 -3.61
CA MET A 404 17.68 1.54 -4.96
C MET A 404 17.45 2.63 -6.02
N ALA A 405 16.45 3.51 -5.83
CA ALA A 405 16.21 4.63 -6.72
C ALA A 405 17.44 5.54 -6.86
N HIS A 406 18.13 5.80 -5.75
CA HIS A 406 19.36 6.59 -5.75
C HIS A 406 20.57 5.83 -6.35
N ALA A 407 20.58 4.50 -6.27
CA ALA A 407 21.62 3.68 -6.89
C ALA A 407 21.44 3.53 -8.41
N LEU A 408 20.20 3.63 -8.90
CA LEU A 408 19.86 3.59 -10.34
C LEU A 408 20.02 5.00 -10.94
N ARG A 409 20.77 5.13 -12.03
CA ARG A 409 21.04 6.43 -12.68
C ARG A 409 19.76 7.20 -13.02
N ASP A 410 18.76 6.49 -13.57
CA ASP A 410 17.50 7.06 -14.03
C ASP A 410 16.33 6.75 -13.09
N GLY A 411 16.62 6.15 -11.93
CA GLY A 411 15.64 5.82 -10.90
C GLY A 411 15.13 7.07 -10.18
N ARG A 412 13.87 7.01 -9.71
CA ARG A 412 13.26 8.05 -8.86
C ARG A 412 12.49 7.41 -7.73
N SER A 413 12.71 7.94 -6.54
CA SER A 413 11.90 7.67 -5.35
C SER A 413 10.83 8.75 -5.21
N ILE A 414 9.57 8.37 -5.28
CA ILE A 414 8.46 9.28 -5.15
C ILE A 414 7.72 8.98 -3.85
N LEU A 415 7.76 9.93 -2.91
CA LEU A 415 7.05 9.82 -1.65
C LEU A 415 5.73 10.57 -1.72
N MET A 416 4.64 9.84 -1.57
CA MET A 416 3.27 10.36 -1.61
C MET A 416 2.75 10.55 -0.18
N LEU A 417 2.15 11.69 0.10
CA LEU A 417 1.51 11.95 1.38
C LEU A 417 0.35 12.93 1.22
N ARG A 418 -0.68 12.78 2.06
CA ARG A 418 -1.68 13.83 2.23
C ARG A 418 -1.05 14.99 3.00
N SER A 419 -1.27 16.23 2.57
CA SER A 419 -0.67 17.40 3.21
C SER A 419 -1.17 17.60 4.65
N THR A 420 -2.34 17.06 4.97
CA THR A 420 -2.97 17.20 6.30
C THR A 420 -3.57 15.88 6.80
N ARG A 421 -3.79 15.82 8.12
CA ARG A 421 -4.56 14.79 8.82
C ARG A 421 -5.50 15.40 9.84
N ASP A 422 -6.59 14.71 10.13
CA ASP A 422 -7.48 15.07 11.24
C ASP A 422 -7.19 14.21 12.48
N GLN A 423 -7.00 14.85 13.61
CA GLN A 423 -6.76 14.20 14.91
C GLN A 423 -7.58 14.89 15.99
N GLY A 424 -8.46 14.16 16.65
CA GLY A 424 -9.30 14.72 17.72
C GLY A 424 -10.19 15.91 17.29
N GLY A 425 -10.58 15.96 16.02
CA GLY A 425 -11.40 17.06 15.47
C GLY A 425 -10.60 18.31 15.07
N THR A 426 -9.27 18.25 15.17
CA THR A 426 -8.35 19.31 14.72
C THR A 426 -7.59 18.84 13.50
N THR A 427 -7.51 19.68 12.48
CA THR A 427 -6.68 19.42 11.30
C THR A 427 -5.24 19.83 11.60
N LEU A 428 -4.30 18.92 11.32
CA LEU A 428 -2.86 19.09 11.51
C LEU A 428 -2.13 18.95 10.18
N SER A 429 -1.00 19.64 10.02
CA SER A 429 -0.14 19.48 8.87
C SER A 429 0.61 18.14 8.92
N ASN A 430 0.82 17.51 7.77
CA ASN A 430 1.77 16.41 7.57
C ASN A 430 3.08 16.89 6.92
N VAL A 431 3.10 18.11 6.38
CA VAL A 431 4.35 18.80 6.04
C VAL A 431 4.78 19.56 7.29
N LEU A 432 5.90 19.15 7.89
CA LEU A 432 6.35 19.60 9.19
C LEU A 432 7.70 20.32 9.07
N TRP A 433 8.05 21.19 10.03
CA TRP A 433 9.41 21.71 10.10
C TRP A 433 10.37 20.66 10.64
N ASN A 434 10.01 20.00 11.71
CA ASN A 434 10.80 18.98 12.39
C ASN A 434 9.91 17.88 12.97
N TYR A 435 10.47 16.67 13.14
CA TYR A 435 9.81 15.55 13.80
C TYR A 435 10.83 14.68 14.54
N GLY A 436 10.45 14.07 15.66
CA GLY A 436 11.32 13.29 16.54
C GLY A 436 11.73 11.92 16.01
N HIS A 437 11.21 11.50 14.85
CA HIS A 437 11.52 10.23 14.21
C HIS A 437 11.76 10.42 12.71
N SER A 438 12.55 9.54 12.10
CA SER A 438 12.82 9.55 10.65
C SER A 438 12.94 8.12 10.14
N THR A 439 12.11 7.77 9.16
CA THR A 439 12.20 6.50 8.42
C THR A 439 13.15 6.65 7.23
N ILE A 440 12.99 7.72 6.46
CA ILE A 440 13.86 8.06 5.33
C ILE A 440 14.60 9.36 5.65
N PRO A 441 15.93 9.30 5.75
CA PRO A 441 16.73 10.47 6.09
C PRO A 441 16.75 11.49 4.92
N ARG A 442 16.91 12.78 5.25
CA ARG A 442 16.83 13.87 4.28
C ARG A 442 17.86 13.83 3.14
N HIS A 443 18.97 13.14 3.32
CA HIS A 443 19.97 12.97 2.25
C HIS A 443 19.58 11.95 1.18
N LEU A 444 18.44 11.24 1.38
CA LEU A 444 17.79 10.40 0.39
C LEU A 444 16.48 11.04 -0.14
N ARG A 445 16.33 12.36 -0.02
CA ARG A 445 15.21 13.09 -0.60
C ARG A 445 15.31 13.09 -2.13
N ASP A 446 14.18 12.89 -2.80
CA ASP A 446 14.10 12.90 -4.26
C ASP A 446 12.85 13.69 -4.69
N ILE A 447 11.67 13.08 -4.74
CA ILE A 447 10.42 13.75 -5.12
C ILE A 447 9.35 13.50 -4.06
N ALA A 448 8.65 14.56 -3.65
CA ALA A 448 7.47 14.46 -2.79
C ALA A 448 6.21 14.92 -3.54
N VAL A 449 5.07 14.26 -3.28
CA VAL A 449 3.79 14.57 -3.91
C VAL A 449 2.70 14.69 -2.86
N THR A 450 2.00 15.82 -2.87
CA THR A 450 0.75 16.01 -2.12
C THR A 450 -0.40 16.30 -3.07
N GLU A 451 -1.60 16.47 -2.53
CA GLU A 451 -2.77 16.90 -3.31
C GLU A 451 -2.65 18.30 -3.93
N TYR A 452 -1.62 19.05 -3.56
CA TYR A 452 -1.40 20.42 -4.06
C TYR A 452 -0.25 20.51 -5.06
N GLY A 453 0.45 19.42 -5.36
CA GLY A 453 1.48 19.42 -6.39
C GLY A 453 2.65 18.47 -6.11
N ILE A 454 3.73 18.74 -6.84
CA ILE A 454 4.97 17.96 -6.84
C ILE A 454 6.11 18.85 -6.34
N ALA A 455 6.83 18.41 -5.32
CA ALA A 455 8.08 19.02 -4.87
C ALA A 455 9.27 18.21 -5.39
N ASP A 456 10.04 18.81 -6.29
CA ASP A 456 11.31 18.27 -6.76
C ASP A 456 12.41 18.69 -5.77
N LEU A 457 12.92 17.72 -5.01
CA LEU A 457 13.93 17.94 -3.96
C LEU A 457 15.32 17.49 -4.40
N ARG A 458 15.46 17.08 -5.66
CA ARG A 458 16.72 16.66 -6.26
C ARG A 458 17.65 17.87 -6.42
N ILE A 459 18.93 17.67 -6.07
CA ILE A 459 19.96 18.71 -6.27
C ILE A 459 19.55 20.07 -5.63
N ALA A 460 18.56 20.06 -4.73
CA ALA A 460 18.03 21.26 -4.09
C ALA A 460 18.89 21.66 -2.87
N SER A 461 19.16 22.95 -2.73
CA SER A 461 19.66 23.50 -1.46
C SER A 461 18.59 23.35 -0.37
N ASP A 462 18.95 23.57 0.89
CA ASP A 462 17.95 23.53 1.98
C ASP A 462 16.90 24.65 1.82
N GLU A 463 17.26 25.78 1.23
CA GLU A 463 16.33 26.85 0.92
C GLU A 463 15.35 26.43 -0.20
N ASP A 464 15.86 25.88 -1.28
CA ASP A 464 15.01 25.41 -2.40
C ASP A 464 14.10 24.27 -1.96
N CYS A 465 14.62 23.36 -1.13
CA CYS A 465 13.85 22.30 -0.52
C CYS A 465 12.69 22.85 0.34
N SER A 466 12.98 23.84 1.19
CA SER A 466 11.98 24.51 2.01
C SER A 466 10.90 25.18 1.14
N LYS A 467 11.31 25.89 0.07
CA LYS A 467 10.38 26.50 -0.89
C LYS A 467 9.50 25.46 -1.61
N ALA A 468 10.09 24.37 -2.10
CA ALA A 468 9.37 23.30 -2.78
C ALA A 468 8.34 22.62 -1.85
N MET A 469 8.70 22.33 -0.61
CA MET A 469 7.79 21.73 0.37
C MET A 469 6.69 22.70 0.84
N LEU A 470 6.99 23.98 0.97
CA LEU A 470 5.99 25.03 1.23
C LEU A 470 4.96 25.12 0.11
N ALA A 471 5.41 25.00 -1.16
CA ALA A 471 4.54 25.07 -2.33
C ALA A 471 3.48 23.95 -2.37
N ILE A 472 3.74 22.80 -1.76
CA ILE A 472 2.83 21.65 -1.73
C ILE A 472 2.16 21.46 -0.36
N ALA A 473 2.38 22.36 0.60
CA ALA A 473 1.72 22.35 1.90
C ALA A 473 0.33 23.00 1.80
N ASP A 474 -0.59 22.58 2.67
CA ASP A 474 -1.89 23.23 2.81
C ASP A 474 -1.72 24.71 3.26
N ALA A 475 -2.46 25.62 2.64
CA ALA A 475 -2.32 27.06 2.81
C ALA A 475 -2.42 27.51 4.28
N ARG A 476 -3.20 26.80 5.11
CA ARG A 476 -3.35 27.10 6.54
C ARG A 476 -2.05 27.00 7.34
N PHE A 477 -1.06 26.25 6.86
CA PHE A 477 0.18 25.95 7.60
C PHE A 477 1.42 26.59 6.97
N GLN A 478 1.32 27.19 5.78
CA GLN A 478 2.47 27.74 5.05
C GLN A 478 3.16 28.89 5.82
N VAL A 479 2.40 29.76 6.48
CA VAL A 479 2.93 30.90 7.23
C VAL A 479 3.81 30.44 8.39
N ASP A 480 3.34 29.47 9.17
CA ASP A 480 4.09 28.91 10.31
C ASP A 480 5.35 28.18 9.85
N LEU A 481 5.24 27.35 8.79
CA LEU A 481 6.38 26.65 8.21
C LEU A 481 7.44 27.63 7.69
N ALA A 482 7.02 28.68 6.97
CA ALA A 482 7.94 29.71 6.48
C ALA A 482 8.62 30.48 7.62
N SER A 483 7.89 30.76 8.71
CA SER A 483 8.45 31.38 9.91
C SER A 483 9.53 30.52 10.55
N GLN A 484 9.26 29.22 10.73
CA GLN A 484 10.22 28.26 11.29
C GLN A 484 11.46 28.10 10.38
N ALA A 485 11.26 28.08 9.06
CA ALA A 485 12.36 28.04 8.09
C ALA A 485 13.26 29.27 8.17
N ARG A 486 12.69 30.47 8.32
CA ARG A 486 13.47 31.71 8.51
C ARG A 486 14.24 31.71 9.84
N LEU A 487 13.60 31.34 10.94
CA LEU A 487 14.24 31.23 12.25
C LEU A 487 15.43 30.27 12.22
N SER A 488 15.30 29.19 11.47
CA SER A 488 16.37 28.18 11.28
C SER A 488 17.39 28.56 10.20
N ARG A 489 17.30 29.75 9.61
CA ARG A 489 18.18 30.24 8.52
C ARG A 489 18.18 29.32 7.27
N LYS A 490 17.03 28.72 6.98
CA LYS A 490 16.79 27.86 5.82
C LYS A 490 15.85 28.49 4.80
N LEU A 491 15.50 29.75 5.00
CA LEU A 491 14.71 30.56 4.09
C LEU A 491 15.15 32.01 4.23
N ALA A 492 15.32 32.72 3.13
CA ALA A 492 15.67 34.14 3.11
C ALA A 492 14.63 34.96 3.89
N LYS A 493 15.10 36.03 4.57
CA LYS A 493 14.22 36.87 5.41
C LYS A 493 13.15 37.58 4.60
N ASP A 494 13.48 37.98 3.39
CA ASP A 494 12.66 38.71 2.42
C ASP A 494 11.84 37.82 1.49
N PHE A 495 11.96 36.50 1.60
CA PHE A 495 11.17 35.57 0.77
C PHE A 495 9.68 35.85 0.93
N GLN A 496 9.01 36.01 -0.20
CA GLN A 496 7.56 36.12 -0.29
C GLN A 496 7.00 34.87 -1.00
N ALA A 497 6.05 34.21 -0.34
CA ALA A 497 5.37 33.06 -0.97
C ALA A 497 4.56 33.53 -2.18
N PRO A 498 4.65 32.86 -3.32
CA PRO A 498 3.80 33.15 -4.47
C PRO A 498 2.32 33.14 -4.09
N ALA A 499 1.56 34.14 -4.57
CA ALA A 499 0.12 34.27 -4.23
C ALA A 499 -0.70 33.01 -4.59
N ALA A 500 -0.27 32.27 -5.63
CA ALA A 500 -0.92 31.03 -6.04
C ALA A 500 -0.91 29.93 -4.96
N TRP A 501 0.05 29.94 -4.02
CA TRP A 501 0.11 28.93 -2.96
C TRP A 501 -1.03 29.07 -1.94
N ALA A 502 -1.67 30.22 -1.84
CA ALA A 502 -2.88 30.43 -1.05
C ALA A 502 -4.08 29.61 -1.56
N ASN A 503 -4.01 29.11 -2.79
CA ASN A 503 -5.02 28.24 -3.39
C ASN A 503 -4.93 26.78 -2.92
N ASN A 504 -3.90 26.40 -2.17
CA ASN A 504 -3.76 25.05 -1.61
C ASN A 504 -4.80 24.80 -0.51
N THR A 505 -6.04 24.68 -0.89
CA THR A 505 -7.16 24.47 0.04
C THR A 505 -8.03 23.28 -0.39
N PRO A 506 -8.62 22.54 0.57
CA PRO A 506 -9.52 21.44 0.25
C PRO A 506 -10.76 21.86 -0.55
N ALA A 507 -11.19 23.13 -0.41
CA ALA A 507 -12.35 23.66 -1.12
C ALA A 507 -12.05 23.79 -2.62
N LEU A 508 -10.96 24.46 -2.98
CA LEU A 508 -10.57 24.65 -4.38
C LEU A 508 -10.23 23.30 -5.05
N LEU A 509 -9.57 22.39 -4.34
CA LEU A 509 -9.33 21.04 -4.82
C LEU A 509 -10.62 20.33 -5.18
N ARG A 510 -11.57 20.31 -4.26
CA ARG A 510 -12.90 19.70 -4.48
C ARG A 510 -13.61 20.33 -5.69
N ASP A 511 -13.62 21.66 -5.79
CA ASP A 511 -14.31 22.38 -6.86
C ASP A 511 -13.67 22.06 -8.23
N ALA A 512 -12.34 21.89 -8.29
CA ALA A 512 -11.62 21.47 -9.51
C ALA A 512 -11.99 20.04 -9.94
N LEU A 513 -12.17 19.12 -8.99
CA LEU A 513 -12.45 17.71 -9.31
C LEU A 513 -13.95 17.38 -9.43
N LEU A 514 -14.84 18.22 -8.90
CA LEU A 514 -16.28 17.97 -8.86
C LEU A 514 -16.91 17.65 -10.25
N PRO A 515 -16.57 18.32 -11.36
CA PRO A 515 -17.11 17.97 -12.66
C PRO A 515 -16.77 16.54 -13.08
N PHE A 516 -15.55 16.08 -12.74
CA PHE A 516 -15.05 14.75 -13.08
C PHE A 516 -15.58 13.65 -12.16
N ARG A 517 -15.92 14.00 -10.93
CA ARG A 517 -16.69 13.10 -10.03
C ARG A 517 -18.10 12.88 -10.58
N ARG A 518 -18.78 13.95 -10.96
CA ARG A 518 -20.16 13.91 -11.46
C ARG A 518 -20.33 13.14 -12.75
N ASN A 519 -19.35 13.16 -13.64
CA ASN A 519 -19.40 12.41 -14.89
C ASN A 519 -18.83 10.98 -14.77
N GLY A 520 -18.50 10.52 -13.54
CA GLY A 520 -18.04 9.16 -13.27
C GLY A 520 -16.57 8.88 -13.66
N LEU A 521 -15.79 9.90 -14.03
CA LEU A 521 -14.37 9.71 -14.37
C LEU A 521 -13.52 9.38 -13.15
N LEU A 522 -13.94 9.84 -11.96
CA LEU A 522 -13.28 9.61 -10.68
C LEU A 522 -14.24 8.88 -9.71
N PRO A 523 -14.50 7.58 -9.89
CA PRO A 523 -15.39 6.83 -9.01
C PRO A 523 -14.76 6.57 -7.64
N ASP A 524 -15.57 6.35 -6.60
CA ASP A 524 -15.07 6.07 -5.25
C ASP A 524 -14.16 4.82 -5.19
N TYR A 525 -14.42 3.83 -6.04
CA TYR A 525 -13.69 2.56 -6.09
C TYR A 525 -13.19 2.28 -7.52
N PRO A 526 -12.12 2.94 -7.97
CA PRO A 526 -11.69 2.87 -9.37
C PRO A 526 -11.16 1.51 -9.82
N LEU A 527 -10.67 0.68 -8.91
CA LEU A 527 -10.14 -0.65 -9.21
C LEU A 527 -11.11 -1.79 -8.88
N GLY A 528 -12.33 -1.46 -8.46
CA GLY A 528 -13.37 -2.39 -8.03
C GLY A 528 -13.77 -2.19 -6.58
N CYS A 529 -14.86 -2.81 -6.16
CA CYS A 529 -15.46 -2.63 -4.85
C CYS A 529 -15.87 -3.97 -4.23
N ASP A 530 -15.55 -4.14 -2.94
CA ASP A 530 -15.96 -5.32 -2.15
C ASP A 530 -17.30 -5.11 -1.44
N PHE A 531 -17.84 -3.88 -1.48
CA PHE A 531 -19.10 -3.50 -0.85
C PHE A 531 -20.26 -3.55 -1.84
N SER A 532 -21.43 -3.97 -1.36
CA SER A 532 -22.68 -3.78 -2.11
C SER A 532 -23.02 -2.28 -2.27
N GLU A 533 -23.96 -1.95 -3.14
CA GLU A 533 -24.38 -0.55 -3.31
C GLU A 533 -24.89 0.06 -2.00
N GLU A 534 -25.65 -0.71 -1.20
CA GLU A 534 -26.12 -0.30 0.12
C GLU A 534 -24.94 -0.05 1.07
N GLU A 535 -23.97 -0.94 1.06
CA GLU A 535 -22.78 -0.84 1.89
C GLU A 535 -21.91 0.36 1.48
N GLN A 536 -21.76 0.66 0.18
CA GLN A 536 -21.06 1.85 -0.29
C GLN A 536 -21.74 3.14 0.22
N ARG A 537 -23.08 3.20 0.17
CA ARG A 537 -23.82 4.34 0.75
C ARG A 537 -23.60 4.44 2.27
N LEU A 538 -23.62 3.30 2.96
CA LEU A 538 -23.33 3.24 4.40
C LEU A 538 -21.91 3.65 4.74
N VAL A 539 -20.90 3.25 3.95
CA VAL A 539 -19.51 3.69 4.15
C VAL A 539 -19.40 5.22 4.09
N ARG A 540 -20.02 5.86 3.08
CA ARG A 540 -20.06 7.32 2.98
C ARG A 540 -20.76 7.95 4.20
N ALA A 541 -21.92 7.42 4.57
CA ALA A 541 -22.72 7.90 5.69
C ALA A 541 -21.97 7.76 7.03
N LEU A 542 -21.39 6.61 7.32
CA LEU A 542 -20.65 6.35 8.55
C LEU A 542 -19.36 7.19 8.63
N THR A 543 -18.67 7.39 7.51
CA THR A 543 -17.50 8.27 7.42
C THR A 543 -17.88 9.72 7.72
N TRP A 544 -18.98 10.22 7.14
CA TRP A 544 -19.51 11.53 7.46
C TRP A 544 -19.87 11.64 8.95
N LEU A 545 -20.57 10.65 9.50
CA LEU A 545 -20.98 10.63 10.91
C LEU A 545 -19.77 10.67 11.85
N LYS A 546 -18.74 9.89 11.56
CA LYS A 546 -17.47 9.91 12.31
C LYS A 546 -16.83 11.29 12.31
N SER A 547 -16.73 11.93 11.17
CA SER A 547 -16.18 13.29 11.03
C SER A 547 -17.02 14.34 11.74
N ALA A 548 -18.35 14.27 11.63
CA ALA A 548 -19.27 15.19 12.27
C ALA A 548 -19.26 15.09 13.81
N THR A 549 -19.04 13.89 14.34
CA THR A 549 -19.00 13.63 15.79
C THR A 549 -17.60 13.82 16.41
N ALA A 550 -16.54 13.86 15.62
CA ALA A 550 -15.16 14.09 16.10
C ALA A 550 -14.92 15.54 16.57
N LYS A 551 -15.63 16.51 16.00
CA LYS A 551 -15.48 17.94 16.34
C LYS A 551 -15.99 18.24 17.75
N LYS A 552 -15.30 19.15 18.48
CA LYS A 552 -15.71 19.60 19.82
C LYS A 552 -17.13 20.15 19.77
N GLY A 553 -18.04 19.62 20.58
CA GLY A 553 -19.49 19.94 20.51
C GLY A 553 -20.26 19.29 19.33
N GLY A 554 -19.58 18.72 18.33
CA GLY A 554 -20.20 18.12 17.15
C GLY A 554 -21.05 16.89 17.47
N LYS A 555 -20.68 16.12 18.50
CA LYS A 555 -21.45 14.95 18.96
C LYS A 555 -22.85 15.34 19.39
N ILE A 556 -22.96 16.37 20.26
CA ILE A 556 -24.28 16.88 20.77
C ILE A 556 -25.09 17.46 19.62
N ALA A 557 -24.47 18.33 18.79
CA ALA A 557 -25.17 18.96 17.66
C ALA A 557 -25.67 17.91 16.64
N THR A 558 -24.89 16.85 16.40
CA THR A 558 -25.27 15.76 15.47
C THR A 558 -26.43 14.94 16.05
N VAL A 559 -26.40 14.62 17.35
CA VAL A 559 -27.51 13.93 18.04
C VAL A 559 -28.80 14.76 17.98
N VAL A 560 -28.75 16.05 18.30
CA VAL A 560 -29.92 16.94 18.22
C VAL A 560 -30.49 17.00 16.80
N ARG A 561 -29.63 17.17 15.80
CA ARG A 561 -30.04 17.14 14.38
C ARG A 561 -30.66 15.81 13.97
N ALA A 562 -30.11 14.69 14.46
CA ALA A 562 -30.64 13.36 14.18
C ALA A 562 -32.04 13.18 14.79
N LEU A 563 -32.26 13.67 16.02
CA LEU A 563 -33.55 13.62 16.64
C LEU A 563 -34.62 14.44 15.89
N LEU A 564 -34.23 15.59 15.33
CA LEU A 564 -35.13 16.49 14.61
C LEU A 564 -35.34 16.07 13.13
N ARG A 565 -34.33 15.54 12.44
CA ARG A 565 -34.33 15.35 10.99
C ARG A 565 -33.88 13.93 10.55
N GLY A 566 -33.66 13.00 11.48
CA GLY A 566 -33.17 11.66 11.20
C GLY A 566 -34.25 10.71 10.67
N ARG A 567 -34.78 10.99 9.50
CA ARG A 567 -35.65 10.07 8.73
C ARG A 567 -35.04 9.87 7.34
N THR A 568 -35.09 8.66 6.81
CA THR A 568 -34.59 8.35 5.48
C THR A 568 -35.56 7.44 4.75
N GLY A 569 -35.60 7.54 3.42
CA GLY A 569 -36.29 6.59 2.54
C GLY A 569 -35.43 5.38 2.17
N ASP A 570 -34.13 5.36 2.52
CA ASP A 570 -33.23 4.24 2.22
C ASP A 570 -33.44 3.06 3.18
N GLN A 571 -34.56 2.35 2.98
CA GLN A 571 -34.92 1.20 3.80
C GLN A 571 -33.90 0.04 3.64
N ALA A 572 -33.32 -0.13 2.45
CA ALA A 572 -32.34 -1.19 2.20
C ALA A 572 -31.09 -1.00 3.07
N ALA A 573 -30.52 0.19 3.12
CA ALA A 573 -29.39 0.50 3.98
C ALA A 573 -29.75 0.35 5.47
N MET A 574 -30.95 0.77 5.89
CA MET A 574 -31.41 0.60 7.27
C MET A 574 -31.58 -0.87 7.65
N GLN A 575 -32.15 -1.69 6.77
CA GLN A 575 -32.26 -3.15 6.98
C GLN A 575 -30.87 -3.80 7.04
N ARG A 576 -29.95 -3.39 6.14
CA ARG A 576 -28.57 -3.89 6.14
C ARG A 576 -27.85 -3.62 7.47
N MET A 577 -28.17 -2.52 8.16
CA MET A 577 -27.65 -2.18 9.49
C MET A 577 -28.42 -2.86 10.64
N GLY A 578 -29.49 -3.59 10.38
CA GLY A 578 -30.39 -4.12 11.40
C GLY A 578 -31.16 -3.03 12.16
N LEU A 579 -31.39 -1.88 11.51
CA LEU A 579 -32.07 -0.71 12.06
C LEU A 579 -33.40 -0.38 11.36
N GLY A 580 -33.93 -1.32 10.55
CA GLY A 580 -35.21 -1.15 9.86
C GLY A 580 -36.42 -1.09 10.82
N THR A 581 -36.37 -1.82 11.93
CA THR A 581 -37.40 -1.88 12.97
C THR A 581 -36.76 -1.76 14.37
N PRO A 582 -36.28 -0.58 14.77
CA PRO A 582 -35.58 -0.41 16.03
C PRO A 582 -36.52 -0.58 17.24
N THR A 583 -36.15 -1.45 18.18
CA THR A 583 -36.98 -1.84 19.34
C THR A 583 -36.70 -1.02 20.60
N GLY A 584 -35.42 -0.64 20.82
CA GLY A 584 -35.00 0.10 22.02
C GLY A 584 -34.67 1.57 21.77
N LEU A 585 -34.54 2.37 22.84
CA LEU A 585 -34.19 3.81 22.75
C LEU A 585 -32.81 4.00 22.10
N GLY A 586 -31.83 3.13 22.41
CA GLY A 586 -30.50 3.16 21.82
C GLY A 586 -30.54 2.90 20.31
N GLU A 587 -31.26 1.86 19.89
CA GLU A 587 -31.41 1.54 18.46
C GLU A 587 -32.17 2.63 17.69
N ARG A 588 -33.20 3.25 18.31
CA ARG A 588 -33.91 4.39 17.71
C ARG A 588 -32.98 5.59 17.51
N LEU A 589 -32.07 5.85 18.43
CA LEU A 589 -31.05 6.91 18.28
C LEU A 589 -30.06 6.57 17.18
N GLU A 590 -29.54 5.34 17.16
CA GLU A 590 -28.64 4.85 16.10
C GLU A 590 -29.32 4.93 14.72
N ALA A 591 -30.56 4.48 14.60
CA ALA A 591 -31.34 4.58 13.38
C ALA A 591 -31.47 6.03 12.89
N ARG A 592 -31.74 6.99 13.77
CA ARG A 592 -31.83 8.40 13.41
C ARG A 592 -30.48 9.00 13.02
N LEU A 593 -29.38 8.59 13.65
CA LEU A 593 -28.02 9.03 13.30
C LEU A 593 -27.63 8.53 11.92
N VAL A 594 -27.85 7.24 11.62
CA VAL A 594 -27.60 6.65 10.31
C VAL A 594 -28.47 7.28 9.23
N ALA A 595 -29.77 7.48 9.51
CA ALA A 595 -30.69 8.13 8.59
C ALA A 595 -30.29 9.59 8.26
N LEU A 596 -29.87 10.37 9.27
CA LEU A 596 -29.33 11.72 9.07
C LEU A 596 -28.09 11.69 8.17
N ALA A 597 -27.19 10.74 8.43
CA ALA A 597 -25.94 10.60 7.68
C ALA A 597 -26.19 10.20 6.22
N LEU A 598 -27.07 9.21 5.96
CA LEU A 598 -27.48 8.82 4.61
C LEU A 598 -28.04 10.03 3.83
N ASN A 599 -28.98 10.78 4.40
CA ASN A 599 -29.53 11.96 3.74
C ASN A 599 -28.50 13.06 3.43
N ARG A 600 -27.41 13.13 4.20
CA ARG A 600 -26.31 14.09 3.97
C ARG A 600 -25.34 13.67 2.90
N THR A 601 -25.30 12.40 2.55
CA THR A 601 -24.35 11.81 1.62
C THR A 601 -24.98 11.27 0.34
N LEU A 602 -26.32 11.33 0.24
CA LEU A 602 -27.09 10.98 -0.97
C LEU A 602 -27.13 12.12 -2.02
N SER A 603 -26.65 13.32 -1.67
CA SER A 603 -26.66 14.50 -2.54
C SER A 603 -25.33 14.73 -3.25
#